data_80bcf62b58d047a1b0baf0f61b64ea9a
#
_entry.id   80bcf62b58d047a1b0baf0f61b64ea9a
#
_cell.length_a   1.000
_cell.length_b   1.000
_cell.length_c   1.000
_cell.angle_alpha   90.00
_cell.angle_beta   90.00
_cell.angle_gamma   90.00
#
_symmetry.space_group_name_H-M   'P 1'
#
loop_
_entity.id
_entity.type
_entity.pdbx_description
1 polymer ?
#
loop_
_entity_poly.entity_id
_entity_poly.type
_entity_poly.pdbx_seq_one_letter_code
_entity_poly.pdbx_strand_id
1 'polypeptide(L)'
;MSKETSGEGRERIIKDVETIDQAIKAEKDVESGYHGVIEENISYWLAVEEDIVESYTNLARKSRSKIVKTTLSKIIKDSENHIRILTSIRKSINRIMTDEQRHAAMLQELSDKTRK
;
A
#
# COMPACT_ATOMS: atom_id res chain seq x y z
N MET A 1 -11.21 31.69 -37.36
CA MET A 1 -10.35 32.29 -36.54
C MET A 1 -9.42 31.44 -35.79
N SER A 2 -8.30 31.48 -36.18
CA SER A 2 -7.36 30.55 -35.65
C SER A 2 -6.36 31.16 -34.72
N LYS A 3 -6.79 32.12 -33.97
CA LYS A 3 -5.94 32.75 -32.98
C LYS A 3 -5.43 31.76 -31.95
N GLU A 4 -6.23 30.76 -31.68
CA GLU A 4 -5.83 29.74 -30.69
C GLU A 4 -4.67 28.89 -31.14
N THR A 5 -4.41 28.90 -32.45
CA THR A 5 -3.31 28.10 -32.96
C THR A 5 -1.97 28.80 -32.83
N SER A 6 -1.94 30.07 -32.46
CA SER A 6 -0.68 30.77 -32.28
C SER A 6 -0.25 30.67 -30.83
N GLY A 7 -0.14 31.75 -30.10
CA GLY A 7 0.46 31.74 -28.76
C GLY A 7 -0.37 31.09 -27.67
N GLU A 8 -1.58 31.54 -27.47
CA GLU A 8 -2.39 31.12 -26.31
C GLU A 8 -2.75 29.64 -26.31
N GLY A 9 -3.10 29.11 -27.48
CA GLY A 9 -3.45 27.69 -27.59
C GLY A 9 -2.28 26.79 -27.25
N ARG A 10 -1.09 27.14 -27.71
CA ARG A 10 0.13 26.38 -27.43
C ARG A 10 0.51 26.44 -25.97
N GLU A 11 0.42 27.61 -25.34
CA GLU A 11 0.73 27.77 -23.94
C GLU A 11 -0.23 26.93 -23.07
N ARG A 12 -1.50 26.89 -23.44
CA ARG A 12 -2.50 26.12 -22.73
C ARG A 12 -2.19 24.61 -22.78
N ILE A 13 -1.82 24.11 -23.96
CA ILE A 13 -1.45 22.71 -24.15
C ILE A 13 -0.20 22.38 -23.33
N ILE A 14 0.82 23.23 -23.33
CA ILE A 14 2.03 23.03 -22.56
C ILE A 14 1.73 22.95 -21.07
N LYS A 15 0.90 23.83 -20.55
CA LYS A 15 0.50 23.82 -19.14
C LYS A 15 -0.27 22.55 -18.78
N ASP A 16 -1.15 22.09 -19.67
CA ASP A 16 -1.92 20.87 -19.43
C ASP A 16 -1.00 19.65 -19.38
N VAL A 17 -0.03 19.57 -20.28
CA VAL A 17 0.96 18.48 -20.29
C VAL A 17 1.79 18.51 -19.00
N GLU A 18 2.26 19.67 -18.59
CA GLU A 18 3.02 19.81 -17.34
C GLU A 18 2.22 19.37 -16.13
N THR A 19 0.95 19.76 -16.06
CA THR A 19 0.06 19.37 -14.96
C THR A 19 -0.13 17.86 -14.92
N ILE A 20 -0.33 17.23 -16.08
CA ILE A 20 -0.50 15.79 -16.18
C ILE A 20 0.78 15.08 -15.76
N ASP A 21 1.94 15.56 -16.21
CA ASP A 21 3.23 14.97 -15.85
C ASP A 21 3.49 15.05 -14.33
N GLN A 22 3.13 16.17 -13.70
CA GLN A 22 3.23 16.32 -12.25
C GLN A 22 2.31 15.35 -11.51
N ALA A 23 1.09 15.15 -12.02
CA ALA A 23 0.15 14.21 -11.44
C ALA A 23 0.65 12.76 -11.55
N ILE A 24 1.21 12.39 -12.70
CA ILE A 24 1.81 11.06 -12.89
C ILE A 24 2.93 10.84 -11.89
N LYS A 25 3.80 11.82 -11.70
CA LYS A 25 4.89 11.71 -10.73
C LYS A 25 4.36 11.53 -9.30
N ALA A 26 3.33 12.29 -8.93
CA ALA A 26 2.72 12.18 -7.61
C ALA A 26 2.18 10.77 -7.36
N GLU A 27 1.50 10.17 -8.35
CA GLU A 27 0.97 8.82 -8.23
C GLU A 27 2.09 7.79 -8.06
N LYS A 28 3.19 7.94 -8.80
CA LYS A 28 4.34 7.05 -8.68
C LYS A 28 5.04 7.18 -7.33
N ASP A 29 5.12 8.39 -6.78
CA ASP A 29 5.73 8.63 -5.49
C ASP A 29 4.89 7.97 -4.37
N VAL A 30 3.56 8.04 -4.45
CA VAL A 30 2.67 7.38 -3.50
C VAL A 30 2.84 5.85 -3.57
N GLU A 31 2.85 5.29 -4.78
CA GLU A 31 3.07 3.86 -4.99
C GLU A 31 4.38 3.39 -4.37
N SER A 32 5.48 4.12 -4.63
CA SER A 32 6.79 3.79 -4.08
C SER A 32 6.80 3.81 -2.56
N GLY A 33 6.12 4.78 -1.94
CA GLY A 33 6.01 4.87 -0.49
C GLY A 33 5.33 3.65 0.12
N TYR A 34 4.20 3.24 -0.45
CA TYR A 34 3.49 2.05 0.04
C TYR A 34 4.28 0.77 -0.19
N HIS A 35 4.92 0.64 -1.35
CA HIS A 35 5.65 -0.57 -1.68
C HIS A 35 6.92 -0.73 -0.83
N GLY A 36 7.70 0.33 -0.65
CA GLY A 36 8.99 0.25 0.04
C GLY A 36 8.87 0.14 1.55
N VAL A 37 8.26 1.14 2.18
CA VAL A 37 8.30 1.29 3.64
C VAL A 37 7.21 0.49 4.35
N ILE A 38 5.98 0.64 3.92
CA ILE A 38 4.84 0.06 4.63
C ILE A 38 4.81 -1.46 4.46
N GLU A 39 5.04 -1.96 3.25
CA GLU A 39 5.04 -3.40 2.99
C GLU A 39 6.14 -4.11 3.78
N GLU A 40 7.34 -3.54 3.86
CA GLU A 40 8.42 -4.11 4.66
C GLU A 40 8.05 -4.18 6.14
N ASN A 41 7.44 -3.13 6.68
CA ASN A 41 7.03 -3.09 8.07
C ASN A 41 5.92 -4.11 8.36
N ILE A 42 4.95 -4.24 7.47
CA ILE A 42 3.87 -5.21 7.64
C ILE A 42 4.43 -6.64 7.60
N SER A 43 5.33 -6.93 6.67
CA SER A 43 5.96 -8.24 6.56
C SER A 43 6.73 -8.59 7.83
N TYR A 44 7.45 -7.62 8.39
CA TYR A 44 8.19 -7.79 9.63
C TYR A 44 7.23 -8.07 10.80
N TRP A 45 6.20 -7.26 10.97
CA TRP A 45 5.24 -7.42 12.06
C TRP A 45 4.47 -8.73 11.97
N LEU A 46 4.11 -9.15 10.76
CA LEU A 46 3.47 -10.46 10.55
C LEU A 46 4.39 -11.59 10.97
N ALA A 47 5.67 -11.53 10.61
CA ALA A 47 6.64 -12.55 10.99
C ALA A 47 6.80 -12.62 12.50
N VAL A 48 6.85 -11.47 13.19
CA VAL A 48 6.94 -11.42 14.66
C VAL A 48 5.71 -12.06 15.31
N GLU A 49 4.50 -11.72 14.83
CA GLU A 49 3.26 -12.27 15.39
C GLU A 49 3.14 -13.77 15.15
N GLU A 50 3.52 -14.24 13.96
CA GLU A 50 3.53 -15.67 13.63
C GLU A 50 4.51 -16.44 14.52
N ASP A 51 5.67 -15.84 14.79
CA ASP A 51 6.68 -16.45 15.68
C ASP A 51 6.14 -16.56 17.11
N ILE A 52 5.44 -15.54 17.60
CA ILE A 52 4.78 -15.59 18.92
C ILE A 52 3.77 -16.73 18.97
N VAL A 53 2.92 -16.86 17.97
CA VAL A 53 1.92 -17.94 17.91
C VAL A 53 2.59 -19.30 17.97
N GLU A 54 3.62 -19.52 17.16
CA GLU A 54 4.34 -20.79 17.12
C GLU A 54 5.06 -21.08 18.45
N SER A 55 5.85 -20.13 18.94
CA SER A 55 6.65 -20.31 20.14
C SER A 55 5.78 -20.53 21.38
N TYR A 56 4.72 -19.73 21.52
CA TYR A 56 3.85 -19.82 22.69
C TYR A 56 2.96 -21.05 22.64
N THR A 57 2.56 -21.50 21.47
CA THR A 57 1.85 -22.77 21.30
C THR A 57 2.71 -23.94 21.80
N ASN A 58 4.01 -23.92 21.44
CA ASN A 58 4.94 -24.95 21.90
C ASN A 58 5.15 -24.89 23.41
N LEU A 59 5.29 -23.69 23.98
CA LEU A 59 5.44 -23.53 25.43
C LEU A 59 4.20 -24.00 26.19
N ALA A 60 3.01 -23.65 25.70
CA ALA A 60 1.76 -24.08 26.31
C ALA A 60 1.61 -25.61 26.29
N ARG A 61 2.03 -26.24 25.18
CA ARG A 61 1.98 -27.70 25.05
C ARG A 61 2.89 -28.39 26.06
N LYS A 62 4.04 -27.80 26.35
CA LYS A 62 5.03 -28.38 27.27
C LYS A 62 4.73 -28.06 28.74
N SER A 63 3.94 -27.06 29.03
CA SER A 63 3.66 -26.63 30.39
C SER A 63 2.65 -27.59 31.06
N ARG A 64 2.87 -27.85 32.35
CA ARG A 64 1.90 -28.57 33.18
C ARG A 64 1.04 -27.63 33.99
N SER A 65 1.36 -26.35 34.00
CA SER A 65 0.61 -25.35 34.76
C SER A 65 -0.62 -24.89 33.99
N LYS A 66 -1.78 -25.02 34.60
CA LYS A 66 -3.04 -24.58 34.02
C LYS A 66 -3.07 -23.05 33.85
N ILE A 67 -2.50 -22.31 34.79
CA ILE A 67 -2.44 -20.87 34.75
C ILE A 67 -1.56 -20.41 33.57
N VAL A 68 -0.39 -21.04 33.39
CA VAL A 68 0.50 -20.74 32.30
C VAL A 68 -0.17 -21.02 30.97
N LYS A 69 -0.80 -22.17 30.81
CA LYS A 69 -1.51 -22.55 29.58
C LYS A 69 -2.62 -21.53 29.26
N THR A 70 -3.40 -21.16 30.26
CA THR A 70 -4.51 -20.20 30.08
C THR A 70 -3.99 -18.83 29.64
N THR A 71 -2.93 -18.36 30.30
CA THR A 71 -2.34 -17.07 29.97
C THR A 71 -1.74 -17.06 28.56
N LEU A 72 -0.98 -18.11 28.22
CA LEU A 72 -0.40 -18.24 26.89
C LEU A 72 -1.47 -18.33 25.80
N SER A 73 -2.57 -19.05 26.08
CA SER A 73 -3.68 -19.16 25.13
C SER A 73 -4.33 -17.82 24.83
N LYS A 74 -4.46 -16.95 25.83
CA LYS A 74 -4.99 -15.59 25.63
C LYS A 74 -4.07 -14.76 24.75
N ILE A 75 -2.76 -14.83 25.00
CA ILE A 75 -1.76 -14.11 24.19
C ILE A 75 -1.77 -14.62 22.76
N ILE A 76 -1.84 -15.92 22.57
CA ILE A 76 -1.90 -16.54 21.24
C ILE A 76 -3.12 -16.04 20.48
N LYS A 77 -4.29 -15.99 21.11
CA LYS A 77 -5.49 -15.46 20.47
C LYS A 77 -5.35 -14.01 20.04
N ASP A 78 -4.74 -13.20 20.89
CA ASP A 78 -4.49 -11.80 20.55
C ASP A 78 -3.54 -11.69 19.35
N SER A 79 -2.46 -12.47 19.35
CA SER A 79 -1.51 -12.48 18.23
C SER A 79 -2.14 -12.97 16.93
N GLU A 80 -2.99 -13.98 16.98
CA GLU A 80 -3.75 -14.44 15.83
C GLU A 80 -4.68 -13.35 15.30
N ASN A 81 -5.28 -12.58 16.20
CA ASN A 81 -6.13 -11.45 15.82
C ASN A 81 -5.29 -10.33 15.18
N HIS A 82 -4.10 -10.06 15.71
CA HIS A 82 -3.17 -9.10 15.14
C HIS A 82 -2.77 -9.51 13.72
N ILE A 83 -2.54 -10.79 13.48
CA ILE A 83 -2.23 -11.31 12.14
C ILE A 83 -3.38 -11.01 11.18
N ARG A 84 -4.62 -11.21 11.60
CA ARG A 84 -5.79 -10.90 10.77
C ARG A 84 -5.88 -9.41 10.45
N ILE A 85 -5.61 -8.56 11.44
CA ILE A 85 -5.63 -7.11 11.26
C ILE A 85 -4.54 -6.69 10.27
N LEU A 86 -3.32 -7.17 10.47
CA LEU A 86 -2.19 -6.86 9.59
C LEU A 86 -2.43 -7.34 8.16
N THR A 87 -3.00 -8.53 8.01
CA THR A 87 -3.35 -9.07 6.69
C THR A 87 -4.40 -8.20 6.00
N SER A 88 -5.39 -7.71 6.75
CA SER A 88 -6.42 -6.80 6.23
C SER A 88 -5.82 -5.47 5.79
N ILE A 89 -4.89 -4.93 6.58
CA ILE A 89 -4.17 -3.70 6.24
C ILE A 89 -3.38 -3.90 4.95
N ARG A 90 -2.67 -5.03 4.83
CA ARG A 90 -1.93 -5.36 3.60
C ARG A 90 -2.83 -5.37 2.38
N LYS A 91 -4.01 -5.99 2.48
CA LYS A 91 -4.98 -6.01 1.39
C LYS A 91 -5.45 -4.61 1.02
N SER A 92 -5.70 -3.77 2.01
CA SER A 92 -6.14 -2.39 1.78
C SER A 92 -5.05 -1.57 1.09
N ILE A 93 -3.79 -1.75 1.50
CA ILE A 93 -2.65 -1.07 0.89
C ILE A 93 -2.46 -1.53 -0.55
N ASN A 94 -2.58 -2.84 -0.81
CA ASN A 94 -2.49 -3.37 -2.17
C ASN A 94 -3.58 -2.80 -3.07
N ARG A 95 -4.78 -2.59 -2.55
CA ARG A 95 -5.86 -1.94 -3.28
C ARG A 95 -5.51 -0.50 -3.62
N ILE A 96 -4.96 0.24 -2.67
CA ILE A 96 -4.53 1.63 -2.89
C ILE A 96 -3.45 1.67 -3.97
N MET A 97 -2.46 0.79 -3.90
CA MET A 97 -1.39 0.71 -4.89
C MET A 97 -1.93 0.40 -6.27
N THR A 98 -2.88 -0.52 -6.37
CA THR A 98 -3.53 -0.87 -7.64
C THR A 98 -4.30 0.33 -8.19
N ASP A 99 -5.01 1.07 -7.32
CA ASP A 99 -5.72 2.28 -7.73
C ASP A 99 -4.74 3.35 -8.22
N GLU A 100 -3.60 3.54 -7.55
CA GLU A 100 -2.59 4.50 -7.97
C GLU A 100 -1.98 4.12 -9.31
N GLN A 101 -1.73 2.83 -9.56
CA GLN A 101 -1.25 2.34 -10.84
C GLN A 101 -2.27 2.60 -11.95
N ARG A 102 -3.55 2.40 -11.66
CA ARG A 102 -4.63 2.69 -12.60
C ARG A 102 -4.72 4.18 -12.90
N HIS A 103 -4.60 5.02 -11.87
CA HIS A 103 -4.59 6.48 -12.03
C HIS A 103 -3.43 6.93 -12.91
N ALA A 104 -2.25 6.38 -12.69
CA ALA A 104 -1.09 6.70 -13.50
C ALA A 104 -1.29 6.30 -14.96
N ALA A 105 -1.90 5.14 -15.21
CA ALA A 105 -2.21 4.69 -16.55
C ALA A 105 -3.23 5.60 -17.24
N MET A 106 -4.27 6.02 -16.52
CA MET A 106 -5.27 6.96 -17.03
C MET A 106 -4.65 8.30 -17.39
N LEU A 107 -3.76 8.80 -16.53
CA LEU A 107 -3.06 10.05 -16.78
C LEU A 107 -2.10 9.94 -17.96
N GLN A 108 -1.43 8.79 -18.10
CA GLN A 108 -0.54 8.56 -19.23
C GLN A 108 -1.32 8.55 -20.55
N GLU A 109 -2.47 7.89 -20.57
CA GLU A 109 -3.34 7.90 -21.73
C GLU A 109 -3.80 9.32 -22.09
N LEU A 110 -4.17 10.09 -21.07
CA LEU A 110 -4.56 11.48 -21.25
C LEU A 110 -3.39 12.32 -21.79
N SER A 111 -2.20 12.11 -21.26
CA SER A 111 -0.97 12.77 -21.75
C SER A 111 -0.73 12.48 -23.22
N ASP A 112 -0.84 11.21 -23.61
CA ASP A 112 -0.62 10.81 -25.00
C ASP A 112 -1.64 11.47 -25.95
N LYS A 113 -2.89 11.55 -25.53
CA LYS A 113 -3.94 12.24 -26.31
C LYS A 113 -3.70 13.74 -26.40
N THR A 114 -3.22 14.34 -25.33
CA THR A 114 -2.99 15.78 -25.27
C THR A 114 -1.81 16.21 -26.15
N ARG A 115 -0.80 15.35 -26.24
CA ARG A 115 0.41 15.62 -27.03
C ARG A 115 0.19 15.46 -28.54
N LYS A 116 -0.85 14.76 -28.92
CA LYS A 116 -1.22 14.63 -30.34
C LYS A 116 -1.97 15.84 -30.80
#